data_27e52b61037a64955abfd91922e7e42a
#
_entry.id   27e52b61037a64955abfd91922e7e42a
#
_cell.length_a   1.000
_cell.length_b   1.000
_cell.length_c   1.000
_cell.angle_alpha   90.00
_cell.angle_beta   90.00
_cell.angle_gamma   90.00
#
_symmetry.space_group_name_H-M   'P 1'
#
loop_
_entity.id
_entity.type
_entity.pdbx_description
1 polymer ?
#
loop_
_entity_poly.entity_id
_entity_poly.type
_entity_poly.pdbx_seq_one_letter_code
_entity_poly.pdbx_strand_id
1 'polypeptide(L)'
;DTEGFLDGENNGPFVDEPNSNENEADVIWNFNMMKTLGVSQHNMCSCSVTAVGNLLFVITGNGVDEGHINLPAEKAPSFICLKRDTGELVWADNTPGDNVLHGQWSSPAYGVFDGVPQVLFGGGDGWLYSFAPEGENGKAKLLWKFDCNPKDSIYVLGGRATRNHLIATPVVYGEHVYVAVGEDPEHGEGVGHLWCIDPTKRGDVSPTIVYNADDPKTPAPHKRLQALVAKDGDFERDNANSAVVWHYTGNDPEEFEQTMHRTCGTVAIKDDMLFVADFSGVFHCVDVKTGKALWTYDMLAASWASPLIVNEKVFIADEDGDISIFKLAAEMELLGEFNMGSAVYTTPVYADGSLFIANRNRLYCITEGASSQPAE
;
A
#
# COMPACT_ATOMS: atom_id res chain seq x y z
N ASP A 1 28.00 -16.18 7.71
CA ASP A 1 28.78 -15.02 7.28
C ASP A 1 29.24 -15.23 5.85
N THR A 2 28.82 -14.39 4.94
CA THR A 2 29.44 -14.26 3.64
C THR A 2 30.56 -13.23 3.80
N GLU A 3 31.80 -13.66 3.92
CA GLU A 3 32.95 -12.77 3.98
C GLU A 3 33.10 -12.05 2.63
N GLY A 4 32.35 -10.97 2.45
CA GLY A 4 32.41 -10.21 1.23
C GLY A 4 31.36 -9.09 1.19
N PHE A 5 31.55 -8.15 0.30
CA PHE A 5 30.63 -7.05 0.08
C PHE A 5 30.40 -6.84 -1.43
N LEU A 6 29.36 -6.14 -1.79
CA LEU A 6 29.16 -5.71 -3.18
C LEU A 6 30.21 -4.65 -3.52
N ASP A 7 30.84 -4.74 -4.68
CA ASP A 7 31.99 -3.94 -5.12
C ASP A 7 31.65 -2.46 -5.44
N GLY A 8 30.81 -1.84 -4.65
CA GLY A 8 30.43 -0.43 -4.78
C GLY A 8 29.44 -0.11 -5.89
N GLU A 9 29.13 -1.09 -6.76
CA GLU A 9 28.04 -1.01 -7.71
C GLU A 9 26.94 -1.99 -7.29
N ASN A 10 25.72 -1.54 -7.23
CA ASN A 10 24.57 -2.31 -6.70
C ASN A 10 24.34 -3.69 -7.33
N ASN A 11 25.08 -4.05 -8.34
CA ASN A 11 24.93 -5.27 -9.13
C ASN A 11 26.22 -6.06 -9.33
N GLY A 12 27.31 -5.66 -8.65
CA GLY A 12 28.60 -6.34 -8.74
C GLY A 12 28.58 -7.73 -8.09
N PRO A 13 29.52 -8.60 -8.45
CA PRO A 13 29.75 -9.81 -7.70
C PRO A 13 30.23 -9.48 -6.28
N PHE A 14 30.04 -10.41 -5.35
CA PHE A 14 30.70 -10.32 -4.05
C PHE A 14 32.21 -10.36 -4.26
N VAL A 15 32.93 -9.51 -3.56
CA VAL A 15 34.40 -9.50 -3.51
C VAL A 15 34.83 -9.83 -2.09
N ASP A 16 36.03 -10.41 -1.96
CA ASP A 16 36.58 -10.71 -0.65
C ASP A 16 36.78 -9.41 0.13
N GLU A 17 36.34 -9.42 1.36
CA GLU A 17 36.50 -8.29 2.26
C GLU A 17 37.96 -8.13 2.66
N PRO A 18 38.59 -6.97 2.39
CA PRO A 18 40.01 -6.79 2.69
C PRO A 18 40.33 -6.65 4.19
N ASN A 19 39.29 -6.30 4.99
CA ASN A 19 39.41 -6.15 6.44
C ASN A 19 38.20 -6.72 7.12
N SER A 20 38.34 -7.86 7.76
CA SER A 20 37.29 -8.44 8.61
C SER A 20 37.01 -7.51 9.79
N ASN A 21 35.71 -7.18 9.99
CA ASN A 21 35.24 -6.35 11.10
C ASN A 21 34.05 -7.02 11.77
N GLU A 22 34.23 -7.48 12.98
CA GLU A 22 33.18 -8.17 13.76
C GLU A 22 31.94 -7.31 14.05
N ASN A 23 32.02 -6.00 13.84
CA ASN A 23 30.91 -5.05 14.06
C ASN A 23 30.17 -4.66 12.77
N GLU A 24 30.54 -5.21 11.63
CA GLU A 24 29.87 -4.97 10.34
C GLU A 24 28.80 -6.01 10.10
N ALA A 25 27.74 -5.60 9.40
CA ALA A 25 26.69 -6.50 8.97
C ALA A 25 27.07 -7.14 7.63
N ASP A 26 27.30 -8.45 7.65
CA ASP A 26 27.59 -9.21 6.43
C ASP A 26 26.37 -9.36 5.54
N VAL A 27 26.58 -9.37 4.23
CA VAL A 27 25.56 -9.70 3.26
C VAL A 27 25.44 -11.22 3.15
N ILE A 28 24.32 -11.79 3.61
CA ILE A 28 24.06 -13.23 3.54
C ILE A 28 23.79 -13.69 2.11
N TRP A 29 22.96 -12.92 1.38
CA TRP A 29 22.68 -13.13 -0.05
C TRP A 29 22.13 -11.85 -0.68
N ASN A 30 22.21 -11.77 -2.00
CA ASN A 30 21.64 -10.70 -2.81
C ASN A 30 20.79 -11.29 -3.93
N PHE A 31 19.61 -10.73 -4.15
CA PHE A 31 18.71 -11.10 -5.25
C PHE A 31 18.44 -9.89 -6.14
N ASN A 32 19.09 -9.87 -7.30
CA ASN A 32 18.92 -8.78 -8.27
C ASN A 32 17.70 -9.02 -9.16
N MET A 33 16.57 -8.35 -8.84
CA MET A 33 15.30 -8.50 -9.56
C MET A 33 15.40 -8.08 -11.03
N MET A 34 16.13 -7.00 -11.33
CA MET A 34 16.28 -6.52 -12.71
C MET A 34 17.03 -7.54 -13.57
N LYS A 35 18.16 -8.07 -13.07
CA LYS A 35 18.99 -9.02 -13.81
C LYS A 35 18.35 -10.41 -13.88
N THR A 36 17.74 -10.87 -12.78
CA THR A 36 17.24 -12.24 -12.67
C THR A 36 15.85 -12.39 -13.29
N LEU A 37 14.98 -11.39 -13.14
CA LEU A 37 13.59 -11.46 -13.53
C LEU A 37 13.22 -10.50 -14.67
N GLY A 38 14.13 -9.65 -15.10
CA GLY A 38 13.90 -8.67 -16.16
C GLY A 38 12.95 -7.53 -15.76
N VAL A 39 12.84 -7.26 -14.45
CA VAL A 39 12.02 -6.18 -13.93
C VAL A 39 12.53 -4.83 -14.41
N SER A 40 11.63 -3.93 -14.81
CA SER A 40 11.90 -2.51 -15.04
C SER A 40 11.18 -1.70 -13.97
N GLN A 41 11.93 -1.25 -12.99
CA GLN A 41 11.37 -0.48 -11.87
C GLN A 41 11.01 0.93 -12.34
N HIS A 42 9.83 1.41 -11.92
CA HIS A 42 9.48 2.82 -12.08
C HIS A 42 9.89 3.58 -10.82
N ASN A 43 10.72 4.60 -10.98
CA ASN A 43 11.32 5.38 -9.92
C ASN A 43 12.12 4.50 -8.95
N MET A 44 11.56 4.13 -7.81
CA MET A 44 12.23 3.34 -6.78
C MET A 44 11.38 2.13 -6.36
N CYS A 45 12.04 1.11 -5.84
CA CYS A 45 11.38 0.01 -5.15
C CYS A 45 11.19 0.39 -3.68
N SER A 46 10.01 0.88 -3.32
CA SER A 46 9.68 1.34 -1.96
C SER A 46 8.97 0.30 -1.11
N CYS A 47 8.73 -0.89 -1.65
CA CYS A 47 8.09 -1.99 -0.95
C CYS A 47 8.87 -2.39 0.32
N SER A 48 8.20 -2.43 1.46
CA SER A 48 8.71 -3.11 2.65
C SER A 48 8.51 -4.62 2.50
N VAL A 49 9.59 -5.39 2.73
CA VAL A 49 9.56 -6.84 2.61
C VAL A 49 8.79 -7.44 3.78
N THR A 50 7.81 -8.31 3.50
CA THR A 50 7.05 -9.01 4.53
C THR A 50 7.61 -10.42 4.73
N ALA A 51 8.00 -10.72 5.98
CA ALA A 51 8.57 -12.01 6.34
C ALA A 51 7.58 -12.88 7.13
N VAL A 52 7.39 -14.13 6.68
CA VAL A 52 6.56 -15.12 7.37
C VAL A 52 7.29 -16.46 7.40
N GLY A 53 7.70 -16.89 8.58
CA GLY A 53 8.52 -18.09 8.71
C GLY A 53 9.83 -17.96 7.90
N ASN A 54 10.05 -18.88 6.95
CA ASN A 54 11.20 -18.84 6.05
C ASN A 54 10.87 -18.26 4.66
N LEU A 55 9.76 -17.51 4.53
CA LEU A 55 9.36 -16.88 3.29
C LEU A 55 9.47 -15.36 3.40
N LEU A 56 9.87 -14.73 2.30
CA LEU A 56 9.87 -13.29 2.09
C LEU A 56 8.97 -12.96 0.90
N PHE A 57 8.07 -12.01 1.08
CA PHE A 57 7.17 -11.52 0.05
C PHE A 57 7.57 -10.11 -0.37
N VAL A 58 7.68 -9.87 -1.67
CA VAL A 58 8.19 -8.63 -2.23
C VAL A 58 7.35 -8.21 -3.45
N ILE A 59 7.04 -6.94 -3.53
CA ILE A 59 6.56 -6.27 -4.75
C ILE A 59 7.78 -5.73 -5.49
N THR A 60 7.91 -6.05 -6.77
CA THR A 60 9.16 -5.81 -7.52
C THR A 60 9.36 -4.35 -7.95
N GLY A 61 8.31 -3.52 -7.89
CA GLY A 61 8.34 -2.16 -8.42
C GLY A 61 8.27 -2.09 -9.95
N ASN A 62 8.00 -3.22 -10.64
CA ASN A 62 7.84 -3.22 -12.10
C ASN A 62 6.76 -2.22 -12.52
N GLY A 63 7.06 -1.30 -13.45
CA GLY A 63 6.16 -0.22 -13.79
C GLY A 63 6.44 0.40 -15.16
N VAL A 64 5.87 1.59 -15.38
CA VAL A 64 6.01 2.34 -16.64
C VAL A 64 7.42 2.91 -16.79
N ASP A 65 7.74 3.35 -18.00
CA ASP A 65 8.96 4.11 -18.30
C ASP A 65 8.88 5.54 -17.69
N GLU A 66 9.99 6.26 -17.72
CA GLU A 66 10.06 7.65 -17.21
C GLU A 66 9.10 8.61 -17.97
N GLY A 67 8.70 8.26 -19.16
CA GLY A 67 7.70 9.00 -19.95
C GLY A 67 6.25 8.71 -19.54
N HIS A 68 6.01 7.79 -18.60
CA HIS A 68 4.71 7.33 -18.11
C HIS A 68 3.78 6.76 -19.21
N ILE A 69 4.36 6.28 -20.30
CA ILE A 69 3.60 5.84 -21.48
C ILE A 69 3.65 4.32 -21.64
N ASN A 70 4.87 3.74 -21.59
CA ASN A 70 5.08 2.34 -21.91
C ASN A 70 5.35 1.52 -20.66
N LEU A 71 5.07 0.22 -20.74
CA LEU A 71 5.51 -0.79 -19.78
C LEU A 71 6.70 -1.55 -20.38
N PRO A 72 7.96 -1.19 -20.07
CA PRO A 72 9.13 -1.81 -20.70
C PRO A 72 9.24 -3.31 -20.45
N ALA A 73 8.73 -3.77 -19.31
CA ALA A 73 8.81 -5.15 -18.86
C ALA A 73 7.42 -5.73 -18.49
N GLU A 74 6.43 -5.61 -19.37
CA GLU A 74 5.05 -6.07 -19.14
C GLU A 74 4.92 -7.54 -18.72
N LYS A 75 5.90 -8.39 -19.07
CA LYS A 75 5.94 -9.83 -18.75
C LYS A 75 6.74 -10.16 -17.50
N ALA A 76 7.46 -9.19 -16.94
CA ALA A 76 8.22 -9.40 -15.72
C ALA A 76 7.27 -9.50 -14.51
N PRO A 77 7.64 -10.31 -13.49
CA PRO A 77 6.76 -10.49 -12.33
C PRO A 77 6.60 -9.20 -11.53
N SER A 78 5.38 -8.99 -11.05
CA SER A 78 5.01 -7.93 -10.11
C SER A 78 5.21 -8.37 -8.67
N PHE A 79 4.98 -9.66 -8.37
CA PHE A 79 5.01 -10.23 -7.03
C PHE A 79 5.94 -11.43 -6.99
N ILE A 80 6.75 -11.54 -5.94
CA ILE A 80 7.67 -12.66 -5.75
C ILE A 80 7.67 -13.16 -4.31
N CYS A 81 7.98 -14.45 -4.16
CA CYS A 81 8.28 -15.07 -2.89
C CYS A 81 9.68 -15.67 -2.93
N LEU A 82 10.50 -15.35 -1.94
CA LEU A 82 11.87 -15.83 -1.78
C LEU A 82 11.99 -16.63 -0.48
N LYS A 83 12.97 -17.53 -0.39
CA LYS A 83 13.41 -18.12 0.88
C LYS A 83 14.25 -17.10 1.65
N ARG A 84 13.93 -16.87 2.90
CA ARG A 84 14.62 -15.88 3.75
C ARG A 84 16.08 -16.23 4.01
N ASP A 85 16.38 -17.51 4.18
CA ASP A 85 17.72 -17.99 4.51
C ASP A 85 18.67 -18.07 3.31
N THR A 86 18.15 -18.25 2.09
CA THR A 86 18.97 -18.50 0.89
C THR A 86 18.79 -17.49 -0.24
N GLY A 87 17.73 -16.67 -0.22
CA GLY A 87 17.36 -15.83 -1.35
C GLY A 87 16.81 -16.59 -2.56
N GLU A 88 16.59 -17.92 -2.46
CA GLU A 88 16.05 -18.71 -3.56
C GLU A 88 14.62 -18.32 -3.91
N LEU A 89 14.33 -18.16 -5.20
CA LEU A 89 12.99 -17.86 -5.70
C LEU A 89 12.07 -19.08 -5.50
N VAL A 90 10.99 -18.91 -4.72
CA VAL A 90 9.96 -19.93 -4.49
C VAL A 90 8.91 -19.87 -5.59
N TRP A 91 8.38 -18.68 -5.85
CA TRP A 91 7.45 -18.41 -6.95
C TRP A 91 7.49 -16.93 -7.36
N ALA A 92 7.03 -16.68 -8.57
CA ALA A 92 6.85 -15.34 -9.11
C ALA A 92 5.50 -15.26 -9.83
N ASP A 93 4.87 -14.09 -9.83
CA ASP A 93 3.57 -13.84 -10.43
C ASP A 93 3.53 -12.50 -11.15
N ASN A 94 2.87 -12.49 -12.29
CA ASN A 94 2.63 -11.30 -13.09
C ASN A 94 1.14 -11.10 -13.38
N THR A 95 0.27 -11.32 -12.40
CA THR A 95 -1.19 -11.15 -12.59
C THR A 95 -1.58 -9.73 -13.02
N PRO A 96 -0.99 -8.62 -12.49
CA PRO A 96 -1.23 -7.28 -13.03
C PRO A 96 -0.86 -7.13 -14.50
N GLY A 97 0.26 -7.73 -14.92
CA GLY A 97 0.71 -7.77 -16.33
C GLY A 97 0.81 -6.38 -16.97
N ASP A 98 0.18 -6.25 -18.12
CA ASP A 98 0.10 -5.01 -18.90
C ASP A 98 -0.94 -4.00 -18.35
N ASN A 99 -1.60 -4.33 -17.25
CA ASN A 99 -2.58 -3.45 -16.62
C ASN A 99 -1.99 -2.50 -15.58
N VAL A 100 -0.72 -2.62 -15.23
CA VAL A 100 -0.04 -1.67 -14.33
C VAL A 100 -0.20 -0.24 -14.85
N LEU A 101 -0.74 0.65 -14.01
CA LEU A 101 -1.07 2.02 -14.39
C LEU A 101 0.18 2.90 -14.39
N HIS A 102 0.97 2.83 -13.32
CA HIS A 102 2.14 3.67 -13.09
C HIS A 102 3.28 2.84 -12.47
N GLY A 103 3.41 2.83 -11.13
CA GLY A 103 4.35 2.02 -10.38
C GLY A 103 3.65 1.01 -9.48
N GLN A 104 4.45 0.27 -8.73
CA GLN A 104 3.94 -0.71 -7.76
C GLN A 104 4.68 -0.51 -6.45
N TRP A 105 4.10 0.28 -5.54
CA TRP A 105 4.76 0.79 -4.34
C TRP A 105 4.14 0.31 -3.03
N SER A 106 3.04 -0.43 -3.06
CA SER A 106 2.45 -1.05 -1.89
C SER A 106 3.39 -2.08 -1.26
N SER A 107 3.15 -2.44 -0.01
CA SER A 107 3.87 -3.52 0.66
C SER A 107 2.95 -4.72 0.88
N PRO A 108 3.47 -5.96 0.87
CA PRO A 108 2.64 -7.14 1.14
C PRO A 108 2.17 -7.18 2.59
N ALA A 109 0.97 -7.75 2.80
CA ALA A 109 0.48 -8.10 4.13
C ALA A 109 0.24 -9.61 4.24
N TYR A 110 0.13 -10.11 5.47
CA TYR A 110 -0.13 -11.52 5.73
C TYR A 110 -1.22 -11.68 6.78
N GLY A 111 -2.10 -12.66 6.57
CA GLY A 111 -3.12 -13.06 7.53
C GLY A 111 -3.48 -14.52 7.43
N VAL A 112 -4.17 -15.02 8.46
CA VAL A 112 -4.75 -16.38 8.46
C VAL A 112 -6.24 -16.23 8.71
N PHE A 113 -7.05 -16.66 7.75
CA PHE A 113 -8.50 -16.50 7.76
C PHE A 113 -9.16 -17.87 7.63
N ASP A 114 -10.01 -18.24 8.58
CA ASP A 114 -10.60 -19.58 8.70
C ASP A 114 -9.55 -20.71 8.57
N GLY A 115 -8.37 -20.49 9.18
CA GLY A 115 -7.26 -21.43 9.14
C GLY A 115 -6.48 -21.46 7.81
N VAL A 116 -6.83 -20.60 6.83
CA VAL A 116 -6.14 -20.51 5.55
C VAL A 116 -5.16 -19.34 5.56
N PRO A 117 -3.84 -19.59 5.50
CA PRO A 117 -2.84 -18.53 5.39
C PRO A 117 -2.92 -17.86 4.01
N GLN A 118 -2.79 -16.53 4.00
CA GLN A 118 -2.87 -15.70 2.79
C GLN A 118 -1.84 -14.59 2.83
N VAL A 119 -1.18 -14.34 1.71
CA VAL A 119 -0.37 -13.15 1.49
C VAL A 119 -1.11 -12.22 0.53
N LEU A 120 -1.15 -10.94 0.87
CA LEU A 120 -1.92 -9.91 0.18
C LEU A 120 -0.97 -8.95 -0.52
N PHE A 121 -1.25 -8.62 -1.78
CA PHE A 121 -0.45 -7.70 -2.57
C PHE A 121 -1.34 -6.63 -3.20
N GLY A 122 -1.01 -5.36 -2.95
CA GLY A 122 -1.62 -4.24 -3.66
C GLY A 122 -0.97 -4.06 -5.03
N GLY A 123 -1.76 -4.20 -6.09
CA GLY A 123 -1.27 -4.09 -7.46
C GLY A 123 -1.20 -2.65 -7.97
N GLY A 124 -0.26 -2.38 -8.88
CA GLY A 124 -0.16 -1.13 -9.61
C GLY A 124 -1.28 -0.91 -10.64
N ASP A 125 -2.18 -1.85 -10.79
CA ASP A 125 -3.40 -1.80 -11.60
C ASP A 125 -4.65 -1.45 -10.77
N GLY A 126 -4.47 -1.23 -9.44
CA GLY A 126 -5.56 -0.90 -8.53
C GLY A 126 -6.34 -2.10 -8.00
N TRP A 127 -5.83 -3.31 -8.21
CA TRP A 127 -6.40 -4.54 -7.66
C TRP A 127 -5.65 -4.99 -6.41
N LEU A 128 -6.39 -5.55 -5.46
CA LEU A 128 -5.82 -6.30 -4.34
C LEU A 128 -5.86 -7.79 -4.69
N TYR A 129 -4.72 -8.46 -4.51
CA TYR A 129 -4.52 -9.88 -4.81
C TYR A 129 -4.19 -10.66 -3.56
N SER A 130 -4.75 -11.86 -3.43
CA SER A 130 -4.42 -12.79 -2.36
C SER A 130 -3.89 -14.09 -2.92
N PHE A 131 -2.75 -14.54 -2.40
CA PHE A 131 -2.12 -15.79 -2.79
C PHE A 131 -1.90 -16.71 -1.59
N ALA A 132 -1.83 -18.03 -1.86
CA ALA A 132 -1.30 -18.96 -0.89
C ALA A 132 0.20 -18.70 -0.70
N PRO A 133 0.71 -18.54 0.53
CA PRO A 133 2.12 -18.16 0.77
C PRO A 133 3.14 -19.09 0.14
N GLU A 134 2.92 -20.40 0.24
CA GLU A 134 3.82 -21.43 -0.32
C GLU A 134 3.68 -21.58 -1.85
N GLY A 135 2.62 -20.98 -2.44
CA GLY A 135 2.26 -21.28 -3.82
C GLY A 135 1.78 -22.74 -4.00
N GLU A 136 1.87 -23.23 -5.23
CA GLU A 136 1.55 -24.61 -5.58
C GLU A 136 2.44 -25.09 -6.72
N ASN A 137 3.20 -26.16 -6.51
CA ASN A 137 4.13 -26.75 -7.52
C ASN A 137 5.15 -25.72 -8.07
N GLY A 138 5.69 -24.84 -7.21
CA GLY A 138 6.66 -23.81 -7.56
C GLY A 138 6.06 -22.62 -8.34
N LYS A 139 4.74 -22.47 -8.33
CA LYS A 139 4.02 -21.35 -8.93
C LYS A 139 3.18 -20.61 -7.89
N ALA A 140 2.94 -19.35 -8.10
CA ALA A 140 1.98 -18.61 -7.31
C ALA A 140 0.59 -19.24 -7.43
N LYS A 141 -0.14 -19.29 -6.31
CA LYS A 141 -1.52 -19.78 -6.27
C LYS A 141 -2.43 -18.64 -5.85
N LEU A 142 -3.06 -17.99 -6.82
CA LEU A 142 -4.07 -16.98 -6.57
C LEU A 142 -5.28 -17.59 -5.86
N LEU A 143 -5.69 -16.98 -4.75
CA LEU A 143 -6.87 -17.36 -3.98
C LEU A 143 -8.07 -16.49 -4.36
N TRP A 144 -7.88 -15.18 -4.36
CA TRP A 144 -8.88 -14.21 -4.79
C TRP A 144 -8.22 -12.91 -5.26
N LYS A 145 -9.02 -12.10 -5.97
CA LYS A 145 -8.65 -10.75 -6.39
C LYS A 145 -9.85 -9.81 -6.25
N PHE A 146 -9.57 -8.53 -6.01
CA PHE A 146 -10.58 -7.50 -5.76
C PHE A 146 -10.17 -6.20 -6.46
N ASP A 147 -11.00 -5.69 -7.37
CA ASP A 147 -10.81 -4.37 -7.98
C ASP A 147 -11.26 -3.30 -6.98
N CYS A 148 -10.33 -2.51 -6.51
CA CYS A 148 -10.58 -1.46 -5.53
C CYS A 148 -11.13 -0.17 -6.15
N ASN A 149 -11.19 -0.10 -7.48
CA ASN A 149 -11.71 1.06 -8.20
C ASN A 149 -13.14 0.84 -8.72
N PRO A 150 -13.95 1.90 -8.83
CA PRO A 150 -15.16 1.88 -9.64
C PRO A 150 -14.86 1.47 -11.09
N LYS A 151 -15.77 0.73 -11.73
CA LYS A 151 -15.53 0.19 -13.07
C LYS A 151 -15.51 1.26 -14.17
N ASP A 152 -16.19 2.37 -13.95
CA ASP A 152 -16.22 3.54 -14.85
C ASP A 152 -15.05 4.50 -14.64
N SER A 153 -14.25 4.30 -13.59
CA SER A 153 -13.04 5.10 -13.32
C SER A 153 -12.05 5.02 -14.48
N ILE A 154 -11.36 6.13 -14.75
CA ILE A 154 -10.48 6.29 -15.91
C ILE A 154 -9.07 6.67 -15.42
N TYR A 155 -8.06 5.99 -15.98
CA TYR A 155 -6.67 6.39 -15.82
C TYR A 155 -6.24 7.20 -17.06
N VAL A 156 -5.80 8.43 -16.80
CA VAL A 156 -5.21 9.34 -17.79
C VAL A 156 -4.02 10.06 -17.18
N LEU A 157 -3.06 10.46 -17.99
CA LEU A 157 -1.96 11.28 -17.49
C LEU A 157 -2.46 12.66 -17.05
N GLY A 158 -1.97 13.12 -15.89
CA GLY A 158 -2.33 14.41 -15.30
C GLY A 158 -3.65 14.40 -14.52
N GLY A 159 -4.05 15.54 -13.99
CA GLY A 159 -5.02 15.74 -12.91
C GLY A 159 -6.48 15.38 -13.16
N ARG A 160 -6.82 14.51 -14.11
CA ARG A 160 -8.20 14.08 -14.35
C ARG A 160 -8.42 12.58 -14.19
N ALA A 161 -7.40 11.87 -13.74
CA ALA A 161 -7.53 10.45 -13.46
C ALA A 161 -8.45 10.22 -12.26
N THR A 162 -9.29 9.20 -12.36
CA THR A 162 -10.16 8.72 -11.28
C THR A 162 -9.94 7.25 -10.98
N ARG A 163 -9.14 6.53 -11.82
CA ARG A 163 -8.69 5.18 -11.57
C ARG A 163 -7.31 5.20 -10.95
N ASN A 164 -7.14 4.49 -9.85
CA ASN A 164 -5.98 4.58 -8.98
C ASN A 164 -5.28 3.23 -8.84
N HIS A 165 -3.97 3.27 -8.63
CA HIS A 165 -3.21 2.12 -8.17
C HIS A 165 -3.16 2.07 -6.62
N LEU A 166 -2.66 0.96 -6.07
CA LEU A 166 -2.53 0.80 -4.63
C LEU A 166 -1.12 1.20 -4.19
N ILE A 167 -1.03 2.22 -3.33
CA ILE A 167 0.20 2.64 -2.65
C ILE A 167 0.18 2.15 -1.20
N ALA A 168 -0.94 2.37 -0.51
CA ALA A 168 -1.13 1.92 0.86
C ALA A 168 -0.93 0.40 1.01
N THR A 169 -0.38 -0.02 2.15
CA THR A 169 -0.26 -1.43 2.52
C THR A 169 -1.63 -1.94 2.98
N PRO A 170 -2.10 -3.11 2.52
CA PRO A 170 -3.29 -3.74 3.09
C PRO A 170 -3.10 -4.06 4.57
N VAL A 171 -4.10 -3.83 5.40
CA VAL A 171 -4.05 -4.10 6.84
C VAL A 171 -5.01 -5.23 7.20
N VAL A 172 -4.52 -6.18 7.98
CA VAL A 172 -5.32 -7.26 8.55
C VAL A 172 -5.71 -6.89 9.97
N TYR A 173 -7.02 -6.83 10.25
CA TYR A 173 -7.54 -6.63 11.59
C TYR A 173 -8.77 -7.50 11.83
N GLY A 174 -8.75 -8.29 12.90
CA GLY A 174 -9.78 -9.32 13.13
C GLY A 174 -9.84 -10.32 11.98
N GLU A 175 -11.03 -10.50 11.41
CA GLU A 175 -11.29 -11.45 10.33
C GLU A 175 -11.32 -10.79 8.94
N HIS A 176 -10.94 -9.51 8.83
CA HIS A 176 -11.09 -8.73 7.61
C HIS A 176 -9.77 -8.12 7.14
N VAL A 177 -9.80 -7.69 5.88
CA VAL A 177 -8.72 -6.93 5.23
C VAL A 177 -9.22 -5.53 4.94
N TYR A 178 -8.39 -4.54 5.26
CA TYR A 178 -8.66 -3.12 5.05
C TYR A 178 -7.63 -2.56 4.08
N VAL A 179 -8.09 -1.83 3.07
CA VAL A 179 -7.21 -1.19 2.10
C VAL A 179 -7.80 0.15 1.66
N ALA A 180 -6.97 1.17 1.70
CA ALA A 180 -7.29 2.48 1.17
C ALA A 180 -6.67 2.63 -0.22
N VAL A 181 -7.41 3.22 -1.13
CA VAL A 181 -7.04 3.42 -2.53
C VAL A 181 -6.97 4.90 -2.82
N GLY A 182 -5.94 5.30 -3.51
CA GLY A 182 -5.80 6.66 -3.93
C GLY A 182 -4.69 6.84 -4.95
N GLU A 183 -4.71 7.94 -5.62
CA GLU A 183 -3.71 8.33 -6.60
C GLU A 183 -2.45 8.84 -5.93
N ASP A 184 -1.35 8.74 -6.63
CA ASP A 184 -0.18 9.53 -6.31
C ASP A 184 -0.42 11.02 -6.68
N PRO A 185 0.40 11.93 -6.17
CA PRO A 185 0.21 13.36 -6.39
C PRO A 185 0.27 13.82 -7.84
N GLU A 186 0.81 13.02 -8.74
CA GLU A 186 1.00 13.38 -10.15
C GLU A 186 -0.28 13.19 -10.99
N HIS A 187 -1.26 12.43 -10.49
CA HIS A 187 -2.41 11.98 -11.26
C HIS A 187 -3.76 12.57 -10.83
N GLY A 188 -3.76 13.62 -10.04
CA GLY A 188 -4.94 14.42 -9.75
C GLY A 188 -5.56 14.22 -8.39
N GLU A 189 -6.73 14.84 -8.22
CA GLU A 189 -7.52 14.80 -7.00
C GLU A 189 -8.80 14.01 -7.30
N GLY A 190 -8.87 12.80 -6.79
CA GLY A 190 -10.05 11.97 -6.95
C GLY A 190 -10.65 11.58 -5.61
N VAL A 191 -11.85 11.03 -5.66
CA VAL A 191 -12.46 10.40 -4.50
C VAL A 191 -11.64 9.16 -4.12
N GLY A 192 -11.19 9.11 -2.88
CA GLY A 192 -10.54 7.95 -2.29
C GLY A 192 -11.55 6.86 -1.93
N HIS A 193 -11.10 5.63 -1.91
CA HIS A 193 -11.93 4.47 -1.57
C HIS A 193 -11.28 3.68 -0.45
N LEU A 194 -11.97 3.50 0.66
CA LEU A 194 -11.55 2.65 1.76
C LEU A 194 -12.48 1.43 1.82
N TRP A 195 -11.88 0.26 1.73
CA TRP A 195 -12.60 -1.01 1.68
C TRP A 195 -12.37 -1.86 2.92
N CYS A 196 -13.42 -2.50 3.41
CA CYS A 196 -13.37 -3.65 4.29
C CYS A 196 -13.80 -4.88 3.49
N ILE A 197 -12.93 -5.91 3.46
CA ILE A 197 -13.04 -7.06 2.57
C ILE A 197 -13.06 -8.35 3.38
N ASP A 198 -13.98 -9.27 3.05
CA ASP A 198 -14.03 -10.64 3.56
C ASP A 198 -13.05 -11.54 2.79
N PRO A 199 -11.91 -11.92 3.39
CA PRO A 199 -10.87 -12.71 2.72
C PRO A 199 -11.18 -14.21 2.62
N THR A 200 -12.34 -14.64 3.10
CA THR A 200 -12.74 -16.06 3.06
C THR A 200 -13.27 -16.49 1.70
N LYS A 201 -13.71 -15.54 0.87
CA LYS A 201 -14.19 -15.77 -0.50
C LYS A 201 -13.07 -16.09 -1.48
N ARG A 202 -13.41 -16.60 -2.65
CA ARG A 202 -12.43 -17.06 -3.66
C ARG A 202 -12.79 -16.57 -5.06
N GLY A 203 -11.75 -16.44 -5.93
CA GLY A 203 -11.90 -16.00 -7.32
C GLY A 203 -11.95 -14.48 -7.45
N ASP A 204 -12.72 -13.96 -8.39
CA ASP A 204 -12.99 -12.52 -8.49
C ASP A 204 -14.09 -12.16 -7.50
N VAL A 205 -13.70 -11.42 -6.48
CA VAL A 205 -14.58 -11.04 -5.36
C VAL A 205 -14.85 -9.52 -5.34
N SER A 206 -14.62 -8.85 -6.47
CA SER A 206 -14.90 -7.42 -6.65
C SER A 206 -16.38 -7.08 -6.40
N PRO A 207 -16.72 -5.81 -6.13
CA PRO A 207 -18.13 -5.39 -5.94
C PRO A 207 -19.01 -5.75 -7.13
N THR A 208 -18.51 -5.45 -8.33
CA THR A 208 -19.19 -5.65 -9.61
C THR A 208 -18.28 -6.32 -10.63
N ILE A 209 -18.85 -6.92 -11.66
CA ILE A 209 -18.15 -7.55 -12.78
C ILE A 209 -18.59 -6.87 -14.08
N VAL A 210 -17.63 -6.55 -14.95
CA VAL A 210 -17.91 -6.00 -16.28
C VAL A 210 -18.19 -7.13 -17.28
N TYR A 211 -19.20 -6.93 -18.10
CA TYR A 211 -19.59 -7.76 -19.22
C TYR A 211 -19.68 -6.92 -20.49
N ASN A 212 -19.71 -7.55 -21.67
CA ASN A 212 -19.95 -6.88 -22.91
C ASN A 212 -21.25 -7.36 -23.58
N ALA A 213 -21.94 -6.49 -24.28
CA ALA A 213 -23.22 -6.81 -24.95
C ALA A 213 -23.07 -7.93 -26.00
N ASP A 214 -21.89 -8.06 -26.60
CA ASP A 214 -21.61 -9.13 -27.58
C ASP A 214 -21.44 -10.51 -26.93
N ASP A 215 -20.99 -10.55 -25.67
CA ASP A 215 -20.93 -11.77 -24.85
C ASP A 215 -21.36 -11.48 -23.40
N PRO A 216 -22.68 -11.41 -23.14
CA PRO A 216 -23.20 -11.04 -21.83
C PRO A 216 -23.08 -12.14 -20.76
N LYS A 217 -22.49 -13.29 -21.08
CA LYS A 217 -22.33 -14.44 -20.17
C LYS A 217 -20.92 -14.58 -19.63
N THR A 218 -19.94 -14.09 -20.37
CA THR A 218 -18.52 -14.16 -19.98
C THR A 218 -18.07 -12.79 -19.48
N PRO A 219 -17.41 -12.71 -18.31
CA PRO A 219 -16.78 -11.47 -17.85
C PRO A 219 -15.86 -10.87 -18.92
N ALA A 220 -15.96 -9.58 -19.15
CA ALA A 220 -15.10 -8.89 -20.10
C ALA A 220 -13.63 -8.95 -19.61
N PRO A 221 -12.65 -9.03 -20.52
CA PRO A 221 -11.25 -8.93 -20.16
C PRO A 221 -10.97 -7.62 -19.44
N HIS A 222 -10.04 -7.66 -18.48
CA HIS A 222 -9.59 -6.45 -17.80
C HIS A 222 -8.95 -5.48 -18.81
N LYS A 223 -9.31 -4.20 -18.70
CA LYS A 223 -8.77 -3.13 -19.55
C LYS A 223 -7.99 -2.17 -18.65
N ARG A 224 -6.75 -1.89 -19.01
CA ARG A 224 -5.81 -1.07 -18.23
C ARG A 224 -6.39 0.29 -17.82
N LEU A 225 -6.81 1.08 -18.80
CA LEU A 225 -7.12 2.49 -18.56
C LEU A 225 -8.53 2.74 -18.04
N GLN A 226 -9.46 1.86 -18.37
CA GLN A 226 -10.87 1.96 -17.95
C GLN A 226 -11.50 0.58 -18.06
N ALA A 227 -12.02 0.04 -16.96
CA ALA A 227 -12.58 -1.30 -16.96
C ALA A 227 -13.91 -1.37 -17.74
N LEU A 228 -14.77 -0.35 -17.62
CA LEU A 228 -16.07 -0.25 -18.27
C LEU A 228 -16.07 0.88 -19.29
N VAL A 229 -16.27 0.57 -20.57
CA VAL A 229 -16.37 1.52 -21.68
C VAL A 229 -17.75 1.38 -22.32
N ALA A 230 -18.72 2.12 -21.82
CA ALA A 230 -20.13 1.98 -22.23
C ALA A 230 -20.37 2.14 -23.73
N LYS A 231 -19.61 3.01 -24.44
CA LYS A 231 -19.69 3.17 -25.89
C LYS A 231 -19.29 1.92 -26.69
N ASP A 232 -18.51 1.03 -26.07
CA ASP A 232 -18.06 -0.23 -26.66
C ASP A 232 -19.01 -1.40 -26.30
N GLY A 233 -20.16 -1.10 -25.68
CA GLY A 233 -21.14 -2.08 -25.26
C GLY A 233 -20.88 -2.72 -23.90
N ASP A 234 -19.92 -2.19 -23.13
CA ASP A 234 -19.67 -2.70 -21.78
C ASP A 234 -20.76 -2.26 -20.81
N PHE A 235 -21.07 -3.14 -19.86
CA PHE A 235 -21.96 -2.89 -18.75
C PHE A 235 -21.50 -3.71 -17.53
N GLU A 236 -21.88 -3.27 -16.35
CA GLU A 236 -21.56 -3.98 -15.10
C GLU A 236 -22.80 -4.64 -14.49
N ARG A 237 -22.55 -5.66 -13.67
CA ARG A 237 -23.53 -6.32 -12.82
C ARG A 237 -22.94 -6.50 -11.43
N ASP A 238 -23.82 -6.48 -10.44
CA ASP A 238 -23.46 -6.87 -9.08
C ASP A 238 -22.83 -8.26 -9.07
N ASN A 239 -21.73 -8.39 -8.33
CA ASN A 239 -21.08 -9.67 -8.17
C ASN A 239 -21.71 -10.44 -7.00
N ALA A 240 -22.44 -11.51 -7.29
CA ALA A 240 -23.01 -12.36 -6.25
C ALA A 240 -21.96 -12.98 -5.30
N ASN A 241 -20.70 -13.01 -5.73
CA ASN A 241 -19.55 -13.46 -4.95
C ASN A 241 -18.74 -12.29 -4.35
N SER A 242 -19.30 -11.08 -4.30
CA SER A 242 -18.61 -9.90 -3.77
C SER A 242 -18.16 -10.11 -2.32
N ALA A 243 -16.92 -9.74 -2.03
CA ALA A 243 -16.33 -9.79 -0.69
C ALA A 243 -16.46 -8.46 0.07
N VAL A 244 -17.21 -7.51 -0.42
CA VAL A 244 -17.41 -6.22 0.26
C VAL A 244 -18.15 -6.43 1.56
N VAL A 245 -17.53 -6.04 2.68
CA VAL A 245 -18.19 -5.90 3.98
C VAL A 245 -18.78 -4.49 4.07
N TRP A 246 -17.94 -3.49 3.79
CA TRP A 246 -18.37 -2.11 3.62
C TRP A 246 -17.36 -1.32 2.75
N HIS A 247 -17.83 -0.18 2.25
CA HIS A 247 -17.08 0.76 1.44
C HIS A 247 -17.29 2.18 1.98
N TYR A 248 -16.21 2.92 2.14
CA TYR A 248 -16.23 4.30 2.63
C TYR A 248 -15.55 5.23 1.64
N THR A 249 -16.23 6.33 1.31
CA THR A 249 -15.76 7.42 0.44
C THR A 249 -15.97 8.80 1.11
N GLY A 250 -16.23 8.79 2.42
CA GLY A 250 -16.65 9.96 3.18
C GLY A 250 -18.11 9.86 3.61
N ASN A 251 -18.56 10.81 4.41
CA ASN A 251 -19.95 10.88 4.88
C ASN A 251 -20.84 11.67 3.92
N ASP A 252 -20.28 12.67 3.25
CA ASP A 252 -21.00 13.53 2.31
C ASP A 252 -20.06 13.92 1.15
N PRO A 253 -20.31 13.43 -0.07
CA PRO A 253 -19.48 13.73 -1.24
C PRO A 253 -19.60 15.17 -1.75
N GLU A 254 -20.54 15.96 -1.25
CA GLU A 254 -20.74 17.38 -1.61
C GLU A 254 -19.94 18.32 -0.68
N GLU A 255 -19.47 17.79 0.46
CA GLU A 255 -18.72 18.55 1.46
C GLU A 255 -17.26 18.06 1.51
N PHE A 256 -16.31 18.95 1.19
CA PHE A 256 -14.88 18.61 1.11
C PHE A 256 -14.36 17.91 2.38
N GLU A 257 -14.59 18.49 3.56
CA GLU A 257 -14.11 17.94 4.83
C GLU A 257 -14.82 16.62 5.23
N GLN A 258 -15.84 16.22 4.50
CA GLN A 258 -16.59 14.98 4.72
C GLN A 258 -16.41 13.96 3.61
N THR A 259 -15.71 14.31 2.55
CA THR A 259 -15.32 13.41 1.46
C THR A 259 -13.98 12.75 1.80
N MET A 260 -13.83 11.46 1.53
CA MET A 260 -12.52 10.83 1.52
C MET A 260 -11.88 11.05 0.15
N HIS A 261 -10.69 11.63 0.15
CA HIS A 261 -9.91 11.82 -1.05
C HIS A 261 -8.87 10.69 -1.21
N ARG A 262 -8.09 10.73 -2.27
CA ARG A 262 -6.99 9.78 -2.51
C ARG A 262 -6.04 9.73 -1.30
N THR A 263 -5.38 8.59 -1.11
CA THR A 263 -4.42 8.43 -0.02
C THR A 263 -3.20 7.61 -0.43
N CYS A 264 -2.03 7.99 0.10
CA CYS A 264 -0.81 7.19 0.09
C CYS A 264 -0.61 6.46 1.43
N GLY A 265 -1.29 6.91 2.48
CA GLY A 265 -1.14 6.42 3.85
C GLY A 265 -1.80 5.05 4.06
N THR A 266 -1.14 4.22 4.86
CA THR A 266 -1.70 2.96 5.35
C THR A 266 -2.60 3.24 6.55
N VAL A 267 -3.73 2.56 6.66
CA VAL A 267 -4.65 2.70 7.78
C VAL A 267 -4.03 2.20 9.09
N ALA A 268 -4.35 2.81 10.22
CA ALA A 268 -4.04 2.29 11.55
C ALA A 268 -5.33 1.92 12.28
N ILE A 269 -5.38 0.75 12.92
CA ILE A 269 -6.60 0.24 13.56
C ILE A 269 -6.31 -0.20 14.98
N LYS A 270 -7.11 0.26 15.91
CA LYS A 270 -7.14 -0.21 17.31
C LYS A 270 -8.51 0.04 17.94
N ASP A 271 -8.96 -0.89 18.77
CA ASP A 271 -10.21 -0.80 19.55
C ASP A 271 -11.44 -0.48 18.66
N ASP A 272 -11.51 -1.16 17.50
CA ASP A 272 -12.55 -0.99 16.47
C ASP A 272 -12.64 0.42 15.84
N MET A 273 -11.61 1.24 16.01
CA MET A 273 -11.44 2.53 15.35
C MET A 273 -10.33 2.46 14.30
N LEU A 274 -10.65 2.85 13.08
CA LEU A 274 -9.73 2.92 11.95
C LEU A 274 -9.41 4.39 11.67
N PHE A 275 -8.12 4.67 11.50
CA PHE A 275 -7.63 6.01 11.19
C PHE A 275 -6.91 6.01 9.85
N VAL A 276 -7.18 7.02 9.03
CA VAL A 276 -6.50 7.25 7.76
C VAL A 276 -6.49 8.74 7.44
N ALA A 277 -5.35 9.23 6.95
CA ALA A 277 -5.25 10.57 6.39
C ALA A 277 -5.28 10.46 4.86
N ASP A 278 -5.94 11.40 4.22
CA ASP A 278 -5.91 11.49 2.78
C ASP A 278 -4.92 12.57 2.28
N PHE A 279 -4.70 12.57 0.98
CA PHE A 279 -3.71 13.45 0.38
C PHE A 279 -4.22 14.90 0.22
N SER A 280 -5.51 15.14 0.41
CA SER A 280 -6.08 16.49 0.44
C SER A 280 -6.09 17.11 1.83
N GLY A 281 -5.60 16.38 2.85
CA GLY A 281 -5.42 16.90 4.20
C GLY A 281 -6.57 16.56 5.16
N VAL A 282 -7.51 15.71 4.78
CA VAL A 282 -8.57 15.30 5.69
C VAL A 282 -8.15 14.01 6.43
N PHE A 283 -8.22 14.06 7.75
CA PHE A 283 -7.98 12.93 8.62
C PHE A 283 -9.30 12.32 9.08
N HIS A 284 -9.46 11.01 8.90
CA HIS A 284 -10.71 10.30 9.14
C HIS A 284 -10.54 9.30 10.28
N CYS A 285 -11.52 9.27 11.19
CA CYS A 285 -11.74 8.17 12.12
C CYS A 285 -13.01 7.44 11.73
N VAL A 286 -12.89 6.15 11.41
CA VAL A 286 -13.97 5.31 10.88
C VAL A 286 -14.25 4.15 11.83
N ASP A 287 -15.52 3.88 12.12
CA ASP A 287 -15.94 2.70 12.86
C ASP A 287 -15.71 1.43 12.03
N VAL A 288 -14.88 0.54 12.52
CA VAL A 288 -14.47 -0.69 11.84
C VAL A 288 -15.63 -1.61 11.49
N LYS A 289 -16.67 -1.64 12.32
CA LYS A 289 -17.81 -2.55 12.15
C LYS A 289 -18.80 -2.06 11.10
N THR A 290 -18.95 -0.75 11.00
CA THR A 290 -19.98 -0.14 10.15
C THR A 290 -19.46 0.57 8.91
N GLY A 291 -18.16 0.90 8.89
CA GLY A 291 -17.55 1.70 7.81
C GLY A 291 -18.05 3.15 7.78
N LYS A 292 -18.59 3.66 8.89
CA LYS A 292 -19.02 5.06 8.99
C LYS A 292 -18.00 5.90 9.72
N ALA A 293 -17.75 7.12 9.24
CA ALA A 293 -16.92 8.03 9.97
C ALA A 293 -17.54 8.36 11.33
N LEU A 294 -16.73 8.27 12.37
CA LEU A 294 -17.03 8.77 13.71
C LEU A 294 -16.78 10.27 13.76
N TRP A 295 -15.68 10.71 13.14
CA TRP A 295 -15.33 12.10 12.96
C TRP A 295 -14.31 12.27 11.84
N THR A 296 -14.17 13.51 11.36
CA THR A 296 -13.14 13.96 10.43
C THR A 296 -12.46 15.21 10.97
N TYR A 297 -11.24 15.47 10.52
CA TYR A 297 -10.46 16.65 10.90
C TYR A 297 -9.68 17.17 9.70
N ASP A 298 -9.84 18.44 9.38
CA ASP A 298 -9.08 19.11 8.33
C ASP A 298 -7.71 19.55 8.89
N MET A 299 -6.63 18.92 8.40
CA MET A 299 -5.25 19.22 8.76
C MET A 299 -4.70 20.44 8.01
N LEU A 300 -5.44 20.95 7.02
CA LEU A 300 -5.08 22.10 6.16
C LEU A 300 -3.86 21.85 5.25
N ALA A 301 -3.24 20.70 5.33
CA ALA A 301 -2.09 20.30 4.51
C ALA A 301 -2.14 18.81 4.18
N ALA A 302 -1.59 18.43 3.03
CA ALA A 302 -1.57 17.04 2.56
C ALA A 302 -0.80 16.11 3.50
N SER A 303 -1.29 14.88 3.68
CA SER A 303 -0.57 13.87 4.44
C SER A 303 -0.07 12.72 3.55
N TRP A 304 1.21 12.44 3.63
CA TRP A 304 1.86 11.27 3.05
C TRP A 304 2.04 10.15 4.09
N ALA A 305 1.94 10.53 5.36
CA ALA A 305 2.22 9.66 6.49
C ALA A 305 1.06 8.70 6.76
N SER A 306 1.38 7.60 7.42
CA SER A 306 0.38 6.74 8.05
C SER A 306 0.20 7.16 9.51
N PRO A 307 -1.00 7.01 10.10
CA PRO A 307 -1.21 7.27 11.52
C PRO A 307 -0.41 6.30 12.40
N LEU A 308 0.11 6.78 13.53
CA LEU A 308 0.68 5.95 14.59
C LEU A 308 -0.25 5.93 15.80
N ILE A 309 -0.64 4.75 16.25
CA ILE A 309 -1.43 4.59 17.50
C ILE A 309 -0.52 4.06 18.61
N VAL A 310 -0.32 4.83 19.66
CA VAL A 310 0.47 4.44 20.82
C VAL A 310 -0.03 5.11 22.11
N ASN A 311 -0.09 4.38 23.20
CA ASN A 311 -0.48 4.90 24.54
C ASN A 311 -1.77 5.73 24.53
N GLU A 312 -2.86 5.20 23.96
CA GLU A 312 -4.17 5.84 23.84
C GLU A 312 -4.15 7.17 23.04
N LYS A 313 -3.14 7.36 22.21
CA LYS A 313 -2.99 8.53 21.34
C LYS A 313 -2.81 8.10 19.88
N VAL A 314 -3.29 8.95 19.01
CA VAL A 314 -3.13 8.82 17.56
C VAL A 314 -2.32 10.01 17.05
N PHE A 315 -1.21 9.74 16.39
CA PHE A 315 -0.32 10.74 15.81
C PHE A 315 -0.48 10.71 14.30
N ILE A 316 -0.57 11.87 13.69
CA ILE A 316 -0.53 12.03 12.24
C ILE A 316 0.32 13.24 11.87
N ALA A 317 1.02 13.16 10.76
CA ALA A 317 1.90 14.20 10.25
C ALA A 317 1.44 14.69 8.89
N ASP A 318 1.82 15.91 8.53
CA ASP A 318 1.54 16.50 7.23
C ASP A 318 2.78 17.13 6.56
N GLU A 319 2.58 17.64 5.34
CA GLU A 319 3.66 18.22 4.54
C GLU A 319 4.07 19.64 4.93
N ASP A 320 3.30 20.33 5.77
CA ASP A 320 3.69 21.61 6.38
C ASP A 320 4.55 21.39 7.64
N GLY A 321 4.66 20.13 8.08
CA GLY A 321 5.48 19.72 9.20
C GLY A 321 4.76 19.68 10.52
N ASP A 322 3.44 19.79 10.52
CA ASP A 322 2.63 19.68 11.71
C ASP A 322 2.43 18.20 12.11
N ILE A 323 2.46 17.97 13.40
CA ILE A 323 2.11 16.71 14.02
C ILE A 323 0.87 16.95 14.88
N SER A 324 -0.25 16.44 14.44
CA SER A 324 -1.49 16.46 15.22
C SER A 324 -1.60 15.21 16.08
N ILE A 325 -1.98 15.39 17.33
CA ILE A 325 -2.11 14.32 18.33
C ILE A 325 -3.55 14.27 18.81
N PHE A 326 -4.21 13.17 18.56
CA PHE A 326 -5.58 12.93 19.03
C PHE A 326 -5.60 11.87 20.12
N LYS A 327 -6.63 11.92 20.96
CA LYS A 327 -6.98 10.81 21.82
C LYS A 327 -7.57 9.66 21.00
N LEU A 328 -7.23 8.43 21.33
CA LEU A 328 -7.88 7.25 20.77
C LEU A 328 -9.30 7.15 21.33
N ALA A 329 -10.27 7.76 20.66
CA ALA A 329 -11.66 7.84 21.11
C ALA A 329 -12.63 8.00 19.94
N ALA A 330 -13.88 7.54 20.13
CA ALA A 330 -14.97 7.69 19.15
C ALA A 330 -15.46 9.14 19.00
N GLU A 331 -15.17 10.00 19.97
CA GLU A 331 -15.41 11.44 19.90
C GLU A 331 -14.06 12.13 19.68
N MET A 332 -14.00 13.08 18.75
CA MET A 332 -12.77 13.81 18.44
C MET A 332 -12.30 14.63 19.64
N GLU A 333 -11.07 14.37 20.07
CA GLU A 333 -10.38 15.16 21.10
C GLU A 333 -8.94 15.40 20.62
N LEU A 334 -8.65 16.63 20.15
CA LEU A 334 -7.30 17.07 19.81
C LEU A 334 -6.53 17.36 21.09
N LEU A 335 -5.48 16.61 21.36
CA LEU A 335 -4.65 16.76 22.57
C LEU A 335 -3.55 17.81 22.39
N GLY A 336 -3.13 18.06 21.16
CA GLY A 336 -2.14 19.08 20.85
C GLY A 336 -1.62 18.95 19.41
N GLU A 337 -0.97 20.01 19.00
CA GLU A 337 -0.27 20.09 17.71
C GLU A 337 1.09 20.74 17.94
N PHE A 338 2.07 20.35 17.13
CA PHE A 338 3.37 21.01 17.11
C PHE A 338 4.02 20.85 15.73
N ASN A 339 4.73 21.90 15.32
CA ASN A 339 5.39 21.94 14.03
C ASN A 339 6.86 21.54 14.13
N MET A 340 7.31 20.64 13.27
CA MET A 340 8.69 20.13 13.21
C MET A 340 9.64 21.05 12.41
N GLY A 341 9.16 22.20 11.94
CA GLY A 341 9.94 23.18 11.21
C GLY A 341 10.27 22.81 9.77
N SER A 342 9.76 21.71 9.27
CA SER A 342 9.88 21.25 7.89
C SER A 342 8.93 20.07 7.67
N ALA A 343 8.52 19.85 6.40
CA ALA A 343 7.62 18.76 6.01
C ALA A 343 7.95 17.40 6.64
N VAL A 344 6.92 16.70 7.09
CA VAL A 344 7.00 15.34 7.64
C VAL A 344 6.24 14.39 6.73
N TYR A 345 6.94 13.70 5.86
CA TYR A 345 6.38 12.69 4.94
C TYR A 345 6.35 11.28 5.54
N THR A 346 7.01 11.07 6.67
CA THR A 346 7.19 9.76 7.26
C THR A 346 6.19 9.50 8.38
N THR A 347 5.81 8.25 8.54
CA THR A 347 5.04 7.82 9.72
C THR A 347 5.93 7.92 10.97
N PRO A 348 5.46 8.56 12.05
CA PRO A 348 6.14 8.51 13.34
C PRO A 348 6.31 7.07 13.83
N VAL A 349 7.38 6.78 14.54
CA VAL A 349 7.67 5.44 15.07
C VAL A 349 7.91 5.51 16.60
N TYR A 350 7.31 4.59 17.34
CA TYR A 350 7.55 4.46 18.78
C TYR A 350 8.32 3.18 19.06
N ALA A 351 9.49 3.31 19.66
CA ALA A 351 10.34 2.20 20.05
C ALA A 351 11.12 2.53 21.35
N ASP A 352 11.31 1.55 22.20
CA ASP A 352 12.11 1.62 23.44
C ASP A 352 11.80 2.87 24.32
N GLY A 353 10.52 3.20 24.45
CA GLY A 353 10.09 4.34 25.25
C GLY A 353 10.28 5.71 24.60
N SER A 354 10.69 5.75 23.34
CA SER A 354 10.95 6.97 22.59
C SER A 354 10.09 7.07 21.33
N LEU A 355 9.67 8.28 20.98
CA LEU A 355 9.01 8.60 19.75
C LEU A 355 10.05 9.15 18.75
N PHE A 356 10.10 8.54 17.58
CA PHE A 356 10.97 8.97 16.49
C PHE A 356 10.15 9.63 15.40
N ILE A 357 10.54 10.84 15.00
CA ILE A 357 9.89 11.59 13.91
C ILE A 357 10.99 12.09 12.97
N ALA A 358 10.87 11.76 11.70
CA ALA A 358 11.76 12.28 10.67
C ALA A 358 11.04 13.34 9.85
N ASN A 359 11.54 14.58 9.89
CA ASN A 359 11.16 15.58 8.92
C ASN A 359 12.13 15.55 7.71
N ARG A 360 11.95 16.43 6.74
CA ARG A 360 12.77 16.47 5.52
C ARG A 360 14.28 16.59 5.80
N ASN A 361 14.68 17.11 6.95
CA ASN A 361 16.06 17.51 7.22
C ASN A 361 16.68 16.77 8.43
N ARG A 362 15.87 16.22 9.33
CA ARG A 362 16.33 15.70 10.63
C ARG A 362 15.50 14.51 11.09
N LEU A 363 16.13 13.64 11.86
CA LEU A 363 15.48 12.63 12.68
C LEU A 363 15.49 13.10 14.13
N TYR A 364 14.35 13.17 14.74
CA TYR A 364 14.15 13.52 16.15
C TYR A 364 13.88 12.26 16.97
N CYS A 365 14.52 12.17 18.13
CA CYS A 365 14.20 11.18 19.16
C CYS A 365 13.62 11.94 20.35
N ILE A 366 12.36 11.71 20.66
CA ILE A 366 11.61 12.42 21.71
C ILE A 366 11.34 11.44 22.84
N THR A 367 11.91 11.73 24.02
CA THR A 367 11.77 10.91 25.23
C THR A 367 11.21 11.77 26.36
N GLU A 368 10.37 11.19 27.21
CA GLU A 368 9.83 11.89 28.36
C GLU A 368 10.96 12.41 29.28
N GLY A 369 10.89 13.69 29.63
CA GLY A 369 11.87 14.35 30.52
C GLY A 369 13.23 14.67 29.87
N ALA A 370 13.44 14.40 28.58
CA ALA A 370 14.65 14.80 27.89
C ALA A 370 14.68 16.33 27.67
N SER A 371 15.81 16.95 27.98
CA SER A 371 16.06 18.35 27.57
C SER A 371 16.50 18.38 26.11
N SER A 372 16.00 19.35 25.34
CA SER A 372 16.41 19.53 23.95
C SER A 372 17.92 19.82 23.88
N GLN A 373 18.71 18.85 23.40
CA GLN A 373 20.08 19.10 22.94
C GLN A 373 20.17 18.79 21.44
N PRO A 374 20.69 19.70 20.62
CA PRO A 374 21.03 19.36 19.25
C PRO A 374 22.11 18.27 19.28
N ALA A 375 21.99 17.26 18.41
CA ALA A 375 23.11 16.34 18.13
C ALA A 375 24.28 17.17 17.60
N GLU A 376 25.45 17.02 18.18
CA GLU A 376 26.69 17.64 17.72
C GLU A 376 27.10 17.12 16.36
#